data_3927c203ef902e8bbd5fcae90a183c92
#
_entry.id   3927c203ef902e8bbd5fcae90a183c92
#
_cell.length_a   1.000
_cell.length_b   1.000
_cell.length_c   1.000
_cell.angle_alpha   90.00
_cell.angle_beta   90.00
_cell.angle_gamma   90.00
#
_symmetry.space_group_name_H-M   'P 1'
#
loop_
_entity.id
_entity.type
_entity.pdbx_description
1 polymer ?
#
loop_
_entity_poly.entity_id
_entity_poly.type
_entity_poly.pdbx_seq_one_letter_code
_entity_poly.pdbx_strand_id
1 'polypeptide(L)'
;MILEQLLEARKSLEGHGVMQWAGADFDQAMATAAAGDEFYNRQDFEQARNSYQEALEMLQRLVERKESLFEESMRKGLQALNDGDSANARTALQLALAIDPLDREAGAAMQRAGALDEVLALVAEGDDLLAANQLDAARRSYTKARDLDPAYPVTAEKLQAVDARIRDLAFGRHMSAGFAALEAGRLDEARKAFNEALKVTPNSVEARNALEQITQKLTGNRIQALLKQAESAEAEEEWQAAQKSYEDALAIDARLAAAQAGRERTAVRAAIHEQVISIIDHPERLYDPKTYDETQTFLDRINAFSNKGLVLSKQLAALGGLMEKAAKPVRVRLQSDNQTEVTIYKVGKLGYFTDLELELRPGRYVAVGIRAGYQDVRTEFQVAPDQPEQIVRVRADRPVTPR
;
A
#
# COMPACT_ATOMS: atom_id res chain seq x y z
N MET A 1 -66.02 51.07 19.58
CA MET A 1 -65.81 49.97 18.64
C MET A 1 -65.24 50.46 17.29
N ILE A 2 -65.99 51.17 16.38
CA ILE A 2 -65.44 51.56 15.04
C ILE A 2 -64.21 52.46 15.15
N LEU A 3 -64.22 53.52 15.96
CA LEU A 3 -63.07 54.39 16.18
C LEU A 3 -61.86 53.69 16.75
N GLU A 4 -62.04 52.75 17.65
CA GLU A 4 -61.01 51.98 18.26
C GLU A 4 -60.29 51.08 17.18
N GLN A 5 -61.07 50.38 16.35
CA GLN A 5 -60.56 49.58 15.23
C GLN A 5 -59.83 50.45 14.18
N LEU A 6 -60.39 51.67 13.92
CA LEU A 6 -59.73 52.60 12.99
C LEU A 6 -58.40 53.10 13.53
N LEU A 7 -58.29 53.43 14.84
CA LEU A 7 -57.04 53.83 15.47
C LEU A 7 -56.00 52.66 15.51
N GLU A 8 -56.46 51.45 15.77
CA GLU A 8 -55.58 50.26 15.73
C GLU A 8 -55.06 49.99 14.32
N ALA A 9 -55.90 49.97 13.30
CA ALA A 9 -55.53 49.81 11.91
C ALA A 9 -54.58 50.93 11.45
N ARG A 10 -54.86 52.17 11.78
CA ARG A 10 -53.99 53.32 11.51
C ARG A 10 -52.59 53.09 12.14
N LYS A 11 -52.54 52.85 13.45
CA LYS A 11 -51.29 52.65 14.20
C LYS A 11 -50.49 51.49 13.64
N SER A 12 -51.15 50.39 13.29
CA SER A 12 -50.50 49.22 12.64
C SER A 12 -49.86 49.60 11.29
N LEU A 13 -50.59 50.29 10.43
CA LEU A 13 -50.11 50.71 9.11
C LEU A 13 -48.99 51.76 9.21
N GLU A 14 -49.08 52.72 10.12
CA GLU A 14 -48.00 53.70 10.39
C GLU A 14 -46.72 53.00 10.87
N GLY A 15 -46.84 52.01 11.78
CA GLY A 15 -45.73 51.19 12.26
C GLY A 15 -45.07 50.32 11.18
N HIS A 16 -45.74 50.06 10.07
CA HIS A 16 -45.28 49.32 8.92
C HIS A 16 -45.00 50.21 7.68
N GLY A 17 -44.70 51.49 7.88
CA GLY A 17 -44.21 52.39 6.85
C GLY A 17 -45.19 52.64 5.70
N VAL A 18 -46.50 52.64 5.96
CA VAL A 18 -47.57 52.77 4.94
C VAL A 18 -47.37 53.93 3.97
N MET A 19 -46.77 55.02 4.43
CA MET A 19 -46.48 56.21 3.60
C MET A 19 -45.50 55.89 2.45
N GLN A 20 -44.65 54.86 2.59
CA GLN A 20 -43.69 54.50 1.56
C GLN A 20 -44.29 53.61 0.49
N TRP A 21 -45.32 52.82 0.80
CA TRP A 21 -45.84 51.78 -0.14
C TRP A 21 -47.32 52.03 -0.54
N ALA A 22 -48.09 52.81 0.23
CA ALA A 22 -49.51 53.15 -0.06
C ALA A 22 -49.88 54.53 0.45
N GLY A 23 -48.94 55.47 0.42
CA GLY A 23 -49.18 56.84 1.01
C GLY A 23 -50.41 57.49 0.50
N ALA A 24 -50.70 57.53 -0.80
CA ALA A 24 -51.90 58.15 -1.36
C ALA A 24 -53.22 57.49 -0.88
N ASP A 25 -53.23 56.13 -0.86
CA ASP A 25 -54.43 55.40 -0.38
C ASP A 25 -54.68 55.61 1.12
N PHE A 26 -53.56 55.69 1.89
CA PHE A 26 -53.59 55.95 3.32
C PHE A 26 -54.06 57.39 3.61
N ASP A 27 -53.53 58.39 2.90
CA ASP A 27 -53.93 59.78 3.01
C ASP A 27 -55.44 59.97 2.71
N GLN A 28 -55.93 59.24 1.68
CA GLN A 28 -57.35 59.28 1.37
C GLN A 28 -58.21 58.68 2.50
N ALA A 29 -57.82 57.56 3.08
CA ALA A 29 -58.49 56.96 4.22
C ALA A 29 -58.49 57.90 5.42
N MET A 30 -57.40 58.62 5.69
CA MET A 30 -57.26 59.56 6.76
C MET A 30 -58.08 60.80 6.51
N ALA A 31 -58.20 61.30 5.27
CA ALA A 31 -59.09 62.43 4.90
C ALA A 31 -60.57 62.07 5.09
N THR A 32 -60.94 60.79 4.74
CA THR A 32 -62.31 60.32 4.99
C THR A 32 -62.64 60.22 6.49
N ALA A 33 -61.64 59.78 7.31
CA ALA A 33 -61.78 59.76 8.76
C ALA A 33 -61.98 61.25 9.35
N ALA A 34 -61.15 62.17 8.85
CA ALA A 34 -61.25 63.56 9.22
C ALA A 34 -62.63 64.22 8.88
N ALA A 35 -63.21 63.86 7.73
CA ALA A 35 -64.58 64.26 7.40
C ALA A 35 -65.59 63.68 8.40
N GLY A 36 -65.37 62.50 8.94
CA GLY A 36 -66.15 61.93 10.03
C GLY A 36 -66.06 62.74 11.31
N ASP A 37 -64.88 63.27 11.65
CA ASP A 37 -64.70 64.20 12.81
C ASP A 37 -65.47 65.47 12.64
N GLU A 38 -65.54 66.07 11.41
CA GLU A 38 -66.31 67.21 11.09
C GLU A 38 -67.83 66.98 11.27
N PHE A 39 -68.32 65.83 10.79
CA PHE A 39 -69.75 65.49 11.00
C PHE A 39 -70.07 65.24 12.48
N TYR A 40 -69.19 64.62 13.22
CA TYR A 40 -69.33 64.39 14.64
C TYR A 40 -69.42 65.71 15.41
N ASN A 41 -68.59 66.68 15.08
CA ASN A 41 -68.61 68.06 15.69
C ASN A 41 -69.87 68.80 15.37
N ARG A 42 -70.55 68.52 14.24
CA ARG A 42 -71.85 69.08 13.85
C ARG A 42 -73.04 68.33 14.43
N GLN A 43 -72.79 67.26 15.25
CA GLN A 43 -73.75 66.36 15.84
C GLN A 43 -74.52 65.49 14.78
N ASP A 44 -74.03 65.37 13.58
CA ASP A 44 -74.53 64.44 12.57
C ASP A 44 -73.90 63.08 12.75
N PHE A 45 -74.33 62.31 13.73
CA PHE A 45 -73.76 61.06 14.14
C PHE A 45 -73.91 59.93 13.11
N GLU A 46 -74.92 59.97 12.26
CA GLU A 46 -75.11 58.99 11.19
C GLU A 46 -74.10 59.19 10.11
N GLN A 47 -73.87 60.38 9.62
CA GLN A 47 -72.82 60.66 8.63
C GLN A 47 -71.43 60.44 9.21
N ALA A 48 -71.18 60.81 10.46
CA ALA A 48 -69.96 60.58 11.15
C ALA A 48 -69.63 59.08 11.19
N ARG A 49 -70.59 58.25 11.58
CA ARG A 49 -70.44 56.77 11.59
C ARG A 49 -70.16 56.22 10.21
N ASN A 50 -70.85 56.66 9.20
CA ASN A 50 -70.65 56.19 7.81
C ASN A 50 -69.22 56.52 7.32
N SER A 51 -68.74 57.77 7.55
CA SER A 51 -67.38 58.18 7.20
C SER A 51 -66.31 57.38 7.93
N TYR A 52 -66.48 57.15 9.24
CA TYR A 52 -65.57 56.31 10.00
C TYR A 52 -65.60 54.86 9.50
N GLN A 53 -66.74 54.29 9.15
CA GLN A 53 -66.86 52.94 8.60
C GLN A 53 -66.14 52.82 7.26
N GLU A 54 -66.34 53.79 6.34
CA GLU A 54 -65.66 53.86 5.07
C GLU A 54 -64.14 53.97 5.22
N ALA A 55 -63.65 54.83 6.11
CA ALA A 55 -62.24 54.97 6.43
C ALA A 55 -61.65 53.68 6.99
N LEU A 56 -62.37 52.96 7.89
CA LEU A 56 -61.96 51.69 8.43
C LEU A 56 -61.84 50.65 7.35
N GLU A 57 -62.79 50.51 6.43
CA GLU A 57 -62.75 49.58 5.31
C GLU A 57 -61.62 49.90 4.36
N MET A 58 -61.28 51.18 4.15
CA MET A 58 -60.05 51.52 3.36
C MET A 58 -58.78 51.08 4.06
N LEU A 59 -58.66 51.33 5.38
CA LEU A 59 -57.48 50.89 6.15
C LEU A 59 -57.37 49.36 6.23
N GLN A 60 -58.49 48.63 6.40
CA GLN A 60 -58.51 47.18 6.42
C GLN A 60 -57.98 46.56 5.08
N ARG A 61 -58.42 47.15 3.96
CA ARG A 61 -57.89 46.77 2.63
C ARG A 61 -56.38 46.98 2.53
N LEU A 62 -55.83 48.05 3.15
CA LEU A 62 -54.36 48.24 3.20
C LEU A 62 -53.68 47.24 4.11
N VAL A 63 -54.26 46.81 5.23
CA VAL A 63 -53.74 45.77 6.12
C VAL A 63 -53.66 44.41 5.38
N GLU A 64 -54.72 44.04 4.64
CA GLU A 64 -54.75 42.85 3.84
C GLU A 64 -53.72 42.91 2.71
N ARG A 65 -53.56 44.02 2.03
CA ARG A 65 -52.61 44.24 0.94
C ARG A 65 -51.15 44.21 1.41
N LYS A 66 -50.88 44.61 2.63
CA LYS A 66 -49.57 44.74 3.22
C LYS A 66 -48.81 43.40 3.14
N GLU A 67 -49.42 42.29 3.55
CA GLU A 67 -48.79 40.96 3.60
C GLU A 67 -48.44 40.45 2.21
N SER A 68 -49.38 40.53 1.28
CA SER A 68 -49.13 40.10 -0.11
C SER A 68 -48.07 40.97 -0.81
N LEU A 69 -47.99 42.27 -0.50
CA LEU A 69 -47.00 43.19 -1.05
C LEU A 69 -45.60 42.89 -0.47
N PHE A 70 -45.51 42.54 0.82
CA PHE A 70 -44.26 42.14 1.45
C PHE A 70 -43.72 40.84 0.78
N GLU A 71 -44.53 39.79 0.68
CA GLU A 71 -44.17 38.55 0.05
C GLU A 71 -43.73 38.72 -1.41
N GLU A 72 -44.46 39.53 -2.16
CA GLU A 72 -44.11 39.84 -3.56
C GLU A 72 -42.78 40.59 -3.66
N SER A 73 -42.53 41.54 -2.77
CA SER A 73 -41.31 42.33 -2.73
C SER A 73 -40.09 41.45 -2.34
N MET A 74 -40.24 40.58 -1.35
CA MET A 74 -39.24 39.60 -0.97
C MET A 74 -38.92 38.67 -2.14
N ARG A 75 -39.93 38.09 -2.77
CA ARG A 75 -39.75 37.19 -3.91
C ARG A 75 -38.99 37.87 -5.07
N LYS A 76 -39.40 39.11 -5.43
CA LYS A 76 -38.72 39.90 -6.47
C LYS A 76 -37.30 40.24 -6.11
N GLY A 77 -37.06 40.65 -4.86
CA GLY A 77 -35.74 40.99 -4.37
C GLY A 77 -34.77 39.78 -4.38
N LEU A 78 -35.22 38.62 -3.89
CA LEU A 78 -34.42 37.39 -3.88
C LEU A 78 -34.16 36.87 -5.30
N GLN A 79 -35.14 36.99 -6.20
CA GLN A 79 -34.95 36.61 -7.60
C GLN A 79 -33.90 37.53 -8.26
N ALA A 80 -34.03 38.87 -8.09
CA ALA A 80 -33.06 39.81 -8.64
C ALA A 80 -31.64 39.59 -8.11
N LEU A 81 -31.49 39.21 -6.81
CA LEU A 81 -30.20 38.79 -6.26
C LEU A 81 -29.60 37.61 -7.02
N ASN A 82 -30.40 36.58 -7.29
CA ASN A 82 -29.94 35.39 -8.01
C ASN A 82 -29.63 35.68 -9.49
N ASP A 83 -30.38 36.61 -10.11
CA ASP A 83 -30.17 37.03 -11.49
C ASP A 83 -29.01 38.04 -11.66
N GLY A 84 -28.42 38.50 -10.55
CA GLY A 84 -27.32 39.45 -10.58
C GLY A 84 -27.79 40.91 -10.83
N ASP A 85 -29.05 41.22 -10.61
CA ASP A 85 -29.62 42.57 -10.79
C ASP A 85 -29.65 43.35 -9.44
N SER A 86 -28.55 44.02 -9.14
CA SER A 86 -28.36 44.73 -7.90
C SER A 86 -29.37 45.89 -7.71
N ALA A 87 -29.76 46.56 -8.82
CA ALA A 87 -30.68 47.71 -8.76
C ALA A 87 -32.10 47.26 -8.41
N ASN A 88 -32.62 46.26 -9.09
CA ASN A 88 -33.96 45.73 -8.82
C ASN A 88 -34.00 44.99 -7.47
N ALA A 89 -32.92 44.30 -7.08
CA ALA A 89 -32.81 43.66 -5.77
C ALA A 89 -32.95 44.72 -4.64
N ARG A 90 -32.16 45.80 -4.69
CA ARG A 90 -32.23 46.89 -3.71
C ARG A 90 -33.62 47.52 -3.66
N THR A 91 -34.21 47.83 -4.80
CA THR A 91 -35.53 48.47 -4.86
C THR A 91 -36.60 47.59 -4.22
N ALA A 92 -36.65 46.32 -4.55
CA ALA A 92 -37.65 45.40 -4.03
C ALA A 92 -37.43 45.12 -2.53
N LEU A 93 -36.20 44.95 -2.08
CA LEU A 93 -35.89 44.69 -0.66
C LEU A 93 -36.05 45.94 0.21
N GLN A 94 -35.82 47.15 -0.34
CA GLN A 94 -36.16 48.40 0.34
C GLN A 94 -37.65 48.50 0.61
N LEU A 95 -38.48 48.10 -0.37
CA LEU A 95 -39.93 48.06 -0.17
C LEU A 95 -40.33 47.03 0.89
N ALA A 96 -39.76 45.85 0.87
CA ALA A 96 -40.01 44.83 1.91
C ALA A 96 -39.64 45.34 3.30
N LEU A 97 -38.45 45.97 3.46
CA LEU A 97 -38.00 46.55 4.72
C LEU A 97 -38.80 47.80 5.13
N ALA A 98 -39.42 48.53 4.19
CA ALA A 98 -40.33 49.60 4.51
C ALA A 98 -41.64 49.06 5.12
N ILE A 99 -42.09 47.89 4.66
CA ILE A 99 -43.27 47.19 5.18
C ILE A 99 -42.98 46.53 6.53
N ASP A 100 -41.87 45.78 6.63
CA ASP A 100 -41.42 45.19 7.90
C ASP A 100 -39.92 45.47 8.14
N PRO A 101 -39.60 46.53 8.89
CA PRO A 101 -38.22 46.94 9.16
C PRO A 101 -37.44 45.95 10.05
N LEU A 102 -38.13 45.04 10.73
CA LEU A 102 -37.51 44.07 11.64
C LEU A 102 -37.39 42.68 11.06
N ASP A 103 -37.84 42.49 9.83
CA ASP A 103 -37.69 41.20 9.15
C ASP A 103 -36.23 40.90 8.90
N ARG A 104 -35.78 39.74 9.46
CA ARG A 104 -34.37 39.33 9.41
C ARG A 104 -33.94 38.85 8.03
N GLU A 105 -34.85 38.22 7.29
CA GLU A 105 -34.59 37.71 5.96
C GLU A 105 -34.43 38.85 4.95
N ALA A 106 -35.33 39.84 5.01
CA ALA A 106 -35.23 41.05 4.22
C ALA A 106 -33.95 41.85 4.54
N GLY A 107 -33.57 41.94 5.82
CA GLY A 107 -32.33 42.57 6.26
C GLY A 107 -31.09 41.88 5.73
N ALA A 108 -31.03 40.53 5.80
CA ALA A 108 -29.92 39.74 5.25
C ALA A 108 -29.87 39.84 3.72
N ALA A 109 -31.02 39.78 3.04
CA ALA A 109 -31.08 39.92 1.59
C ALA A 109 -30.63 41.32 1.14
N MET A 110 -30.96 42.38 1.88
CA MET A 110 -30.49 43.75 1.60
C MET A 110 -28.98 43.90 1.76
N GLN A 111 -28.37 43.24 2.75
CA GLN A 111 -26.90 43.20 2.87
C GLN A 111 -26.25 42.51 1.65
N ARG A 112 -26.82 41.40 1.20
CA ARG A 112 -26.39 40.74 -0.05
C ARG A 112 -26.52 41.66 -1.26
N ALA A 113 -27.63 42.38 -1.40
CA ALA A 113 -27.85 43.35 -2.48
C ALA A 113 -26.83 44.51 -2.43
N GLY A 114 -26.34 44.85 -1.24
CA GLY A 114 -25.28 45.85 -1.07
C GLY A 114 -23.93 45.38 -1.58
N ALA A 115 -23.60 44.08 -1.42
CA ALA A 115 -22.34 43.47 -1.86
C ALA A 115 -22.37 42.97 -3.33
N LEU A 116 -23.55 42.88 -3.95
CA LEU A 116 -23.74 42.19 -5.24
C LEU A 116 -22.90 42.80 -6.37
N ASP A 117 -22.72 44.10 -6.44
CA ASP A 117 -21.89 44.75 -7.48
C ASP A 117 -20.40 44.31 -7.39
N GLU A 118 -19.87 44.17 -6.16
CA GLU A 118 -18.53 43.70 -5.92
C GLU A 118 -18.40 42.20 -6.24
N VAL A 119 -19.40 41.38 -5.89
CA VAL A 119 -19.49 39.97 -6.26
C VAL A 119 -19.44 39.80 -7.77
N LEU A 120 -20.23 40.56 -8.52
CA LEU A 120 -20.26 40.52 -9.98
C LEU A 120 -18.92 40.92 -10.60
N ALA A 121 -18.28 41.97 -10.05
CA ALA A 121 -16.96 42.39 -10.52
C ALA A 121 -15.91 41.30 -10.31
N LEU A 122 -15.91 40.61 -9.15
CA LEU A 122 -14.98 39.49 -8.88
C LEU A 122 -15.27 38.25 -9.74
N VAL A 123 -16.53 37.99 -10.07
CA VAL A 123 -16.89 36.92 -11.01
C VAL A 123 -16.37 37.26 -12.41
N ALA A 124 -16.55 38.49 -12.89
CA ALA A 124 -16.02 38.93 -14.18
C ALA A 124 -14.51 38.86 -14.24
N GLU A 125 -13.79 39.32 -13.20
CA GLU A 125 -12.33 39.15 -13.09
C GLU A 125 -11.93 37.66 -13.18
N GLY A 126 -12.66 36.79 -12.47
CA GLY A 126 -12.45 35.36 -12.51
C GLY A 126 -12.64 34.76 -13.91
N ASP A 127 -13.64 35.22 -14.66
CA ASP A 127 -13.90 34.80 -16.05
C ASP A 127 -12.79 35.23 -17.01
N ASP A 128 -12.30 36.45 -16.87
CA ASP A 128 -11.15 36.93 -17.65
C ASP A 128 -9.87 36.14 -17.39
N LEU A 129 -9.58 35.85 -16.11
CA LEU A 129 -8.46 35.03 -15.69
C LEU A 129 -8.59 33.59 -16.17
N LEU A 130 -9.79 33.01 -16.15
CA LEU A 130 -10.07 31.69 -16.70
C LEU A 130 -9.84 31.64 -18.22
N ALA A 131 -10.28 32.67 -18.95
CA ALA A 131 -10.03 32.81 -20.39
C ALA A 131 -8.54 32.92 -20.71
N ALA A 132 -7.78 33.59 -19.84
CA ALA A 132 -6.32 33.67 -19.91
C ALA A 132 -5.60 32.39 -19.44
N ASN A 133 -6.34 31.31 -19.11
CA ASN A 133 -5.84 30.04 -18.56
C ASN A 133 -5.06 30.19 -17.22
N GLN A 134 -5.33 31.25 -16.47
CA GLN A 134 -4.74 31.49 -15.15
C GLN A 134 -5.64 30.91 -14.06
N LEU A 135 -5.75 29.57 -14.01
CA LEU A 135 -6.75 28.85 -13.23
C LEU A 135 -6.70 29.14 -11.71
N ASP A 136 -5.49 29.19 -11.13
CA ASP A 136 -5.32 29.46 -9.70
C ASP A 136 -5.72 30.90 -9.32
N ALA A 137 -5.52 31.86 -10.25
CA ALA A 137 -5.96 33.23 -10.05
C ALA A 137 -7.49 33.36 -10.18
N ALA A 138 -8.08 32.74 -11.21
CA ALA A 138 -9.53 32.66 -11.40
C ALA A 138 -10.22 32.05 -10.16
N ARG A 139 -9.68 30.95 -9.66
CA ARG A 139 -10.18 30.30 -8.42
C ARG A 139 -10.17 31.25 -7.24
N ARG A 140 -9.12 32.06 -7.07
CA ARG A 140 -9.03 33.05 -5.98
C ARG A 140 -10.10 34.13 -6.10
N SER A 141 -10.36 34.65 -7.31
CA SER A 141 -11.37 35.68 -7.54
C SER A 141 -12.78 35.13 -7.28
N TYR A 142 -13.11 33.94 -7.77
CA TYR A 142 -14.38 33.28 -7.45
C TYR A 142 -14.52 32.93 -5.96
N THR A 143 -13.43 32.59 -5.26
CA THR A 143 -13.46 32.34 -3.82
C THR A 143 -13.80 33.60 -3.05
N LYS A 144 -13.21 34.75 -3.41
CA LYS A 144 -13.53 36.04 -2.82
C LYS A 144 -14.99 36.41 -3.06
N ALA A 145 -15.50 36.21 -4.28
CA ALA A 145 -16.91 36.45 -4.61
C ALA A 145 -17.85 35.58 -3.75
N ARG A 146 -17.53 34.29 -3.57
CA ARG A 146 -18.30 33.40 -2.69
C ARG A 146 -18.24 33.83 -1.22
N ASP A 147 -17.10 34.30 -0.76
CA ASP A 147 -16.91 34.70 0.64
C ASP A 147 -17.69 36.00 0.95
N LEU A 148 -17.93 36.85 -0.07
CA LEU A 148 -18.80 38.03 0.04
C LEU A 148 -20.29 37.67 0.02
N ASP A 149 -20.72 36.79 -0.88
CA ASP A 149 -22.09 36.26 -0.93
C ASP A 149 -22.07 34.73 -1.18
N PRO A 150 -22.09 33.93 -0.10
CA PRO A 150 -22.12 32.48 -0.21
C PRO A 150 -23.39 31.91 -0.88
N ALA A 151 -24.44 32.70 -0.94
CA ALA A 151 -25.74 32.31 -1.51
C ALA A 151 -25.89 32.68 -3.00
N TYR A 152 -24.89 33.37 -3.60
CA TYR A 152 -24.94 33.68 -5.02
C TYR A 152 -24.58 32.41 -5.87
N PRO A 153 -25.53 31.84 -6.62
CA PRO A 153 -25.39 30.51 -7.20
C PRO A 153 -24.26 30.41 -8.23
N VAL A 154 -23.99 31.47 -8.99
CA VAL A 154 -23.01 31.50 -10.06
C VAL A 154 -21.59 31.26 -9.55
N THR A 155 -21.25 31.76 -8.33
CA THR A 155 -19.90 31.56 -7.78
C THR A 155 -19.60 30.10 -7.45
N ALA A 156 -20.57 29.35 -6.95
CA ALA A 156 -20.42 27.91 -6.66
C ALA A 156 -20.19 27.10 -7.95
N GLU A 157 -20.95 27.41 -8.98
CA GLU A 157 -20.80 26.78 -10.32
C GLU A 157 -19.42 27.06 -10.92
N LYS A 158 -18.98 28.32 -10.90
CA LYS A 158 -17.67 28.73 -11.41
C LYS A 158 -16.51 28.09 -10.64
N LEU A 159 -16.59 28.00 -9.32
CA LEU A 159 -15.61 27.32 -8.48
C LEU A 159 -15.55 25.83 -8.81
N GLN A 160 -16.68 25.17 -8.92
CA GLN A 160 -16.73 23.76 -9.30
C GLN A 160 -16.07 23.51 -10.67
N ALA A 161 -16.36 24.37 -11.65
CA ALA A 161 -15.80 24.25 -13.01
C ALA A 161 -14.28 24.47 -13.03
N VAL A 162 -13.78 25.52 -12.36
CA VAL A 162 -12.32 25.78 -12.31
C VAL A 162 -11.58 24.72 -11.54
N ASP A 163 -12.13 24.22 -10.43
CA ASP A 163 -11.54 23.12 -9.65
C ASP A 163 -11.51 21.80 -10.45
N ALA A 164 -12.54 21.52 -11.23
CA ALA A 164 -12.55 20.38 -12.15
C ALA A 164 -11.42 20.50 -13.18
N ARG A 165 -11.28 21.68 -13.80
CA ARG A 165 -10.22 21.93 -14.80
C ARG A 165 -8.82 21.83 -14.22
N ILE A 166 -8.61 22.32 -12.99
CA ILE A 166 -7.31 22.17 -12.28
C ILE A 166 -7.02 20.68 -12.04
N ARG A 167 -8.00 19.91 -11.59
CA ARG A 167 -7.85 18.46 -11.39
C ARG A 167 -7.52 17.74 -12.71
N ASP A 168 -8.24 18.04 -13.79
CA ASP A 168 -8.03 17.41 -15.09
C ASP A 168 -6.62 17.68 -15.64
N LEU A 169 -6.13 18.92 -15.51
CA LEU A 169 -4.77 19.27 -15.92
C LEU A 169 -3.71 18.59 -15.03
N ALA A 170 -3.93 18.51 -13.73
CA ALA A 170 -3.03 17.80 -12.83
C ALA A 170 -2.99 16.31 -13.15
N PHE A 171 -4.17 15.70 -13.35
CA PHE A 171 -4.28 14.30 -13.78
C PHE A 171 -3.54 14.05 -15.10
N GLY A 172 -3.83 14.85 -16.14
CA GLY A 172 -3.18 14.73 -17.44
C GLY A 172 -1.66 14.86 -17.38
N ARG A 173 -1.16 15.77 -16.53
CA ARG A 173 0.29 15.96 -16.31
C ARG A 173 0.91 14.69 -15.70
N HIS A 174 0.30 14.12 -14.66
CA HIS A 174 0.80 12.91 -14.03
C HIS A 174 0.73 11.71 -14.96
N MET A 175 -0.36 11.56 -15.73
CA MET A 175 -0.49 10.50 -16.74
C MET A 175 0.60 10.63 -17.83
N SER A 176 0.82 11.82 -18.37
CA SER A 176 1.84 12.06 -19.39
C SER A 176 3.25 11.77 -18.87
N ALA A 177 3.56 12.20 -17.62
CA ALA A 177 4.83 11.89 -16.98
C ALA A 177 5.01 10.38 -16.77
N GLY A 178 3.93 9.69 -16.38
CA GLY A 178 3.92 8.24 -16.19
C GLY A 178 4.21 7.49 -17.49
N PHE A 179 3.55 7.83 -18.58
CA PHE A 179 3.80 7.21 -19.88
C PHE A 179 5.19 7.51 -20.43
N ALA A 180 5.67 8.75 -20.32
CA ALA A 180 7.03 9.10 -20.73
C ALA A 180 8.10 8.32 -19.94
N ALA A 181 7.92 8.13 -18.64
CA ALA A 181 8.80 7.30 -17.83
C ALA A 181 8.72 5.81 -18.22
N LEU A 182 7.52 5.31 -18.53
CA LEU A 182 7.28 3.92 -18.96
C LEU A 182 7.97 3.64 -20.31
N GLU A 183 7.88 4.54 -21.27
CA GLU A 183 8.57 4.46 -22.56
C GLU A 183 10.09 4.48 -22.41
N ALA A 184 10.58 5.30 -21.47
CA ALA A 184 12.00 5.36 -21.14
C ALA A 184 12.51 4.16 -20.31
N GLY A 185 11.64 3.19 -19.98
CA GLY A 185 11.99 2.03 -19.17
C GLY A 185 12.18 2.31 -17.66
N ARG A 186 11.87 3.55 -17.22
CA ARG A 186 12.00 3.97 -15.82
C ARG A 186 10.74 3.59 -15.01
N LEU A 187 10.61 2.29 -14.74
CA LEU A 187 9.37 1.70 -14.19
C LEU A 187 8.97 2.28 -12.83
N ASP A 188 9.93 2.57 -11.94
CA ASP A 188 9.63 3.12 -10.61
C ASP A 188 9.14 4.58 -10.69
N GLU A 189 9.70 5.38 -11.60
CA GLU A 189 9.22 6.75 -11.85
C GLU A 189 7.82 6.72 -12.47
N ALA A 190 7.58 5.83 -13.43
CA ALA A 190 6.28 5.63 -14.03
C ALA A 190 5.23 5.24 -12.98
N ARG A 191 5.55 4.27 -12.12
CA ARG A 191 4.69 3.84 -11.00
C ARG A 191 4.34 4.99 -10.07
N LYS A 192 5.34 5.80 -9.71
CA LYS A 192 5.13 6.99 -8.87
C LYS A 192 4.18 7.99 -9.53
N ALA A 193 4.39 8.29 -10.81
CA ALA A 193 3.57 9.25 -11.56
C ALA A 193 2.11 8.78 -11.67
N PHE A 194 1.85 7.51 -12.00
CA PHE A 194 0.47 6.98 -12.05
C PHE A 194 -0.19 6.91 -10.68
N ASN A 195 0.55 6.67 -9.60
CA ASN A 195 0.01 6.77 -8.26
C ASN A 195 -0.38 8.23 -7.89
N GLU A 196 0.39 9.24 -8.32
CA GLU A 196 0.00 10.63 -8.16
C GLU A 196 -1.25 10.96 -9.00
N ALA A 197 -1.38 10.40 -10.20
CA ALA A 197 -2.61 10.53 -11.00
C ALA A 197 -3.83 9.94 -10.27
N LEU A 198 -3.70 8.79 -9.61
CA LEU A 198 -4.77 8.19 -8.81
C LEU A 198 -5.13 9.00 -7.56
N LYS A 199 -4.21 9.77 -6.98
CA LYS A 199 -4.55 10.70 -5.89
C LYS A 199 -5.47 11.82 -6.37
N VAL A 200 -5.26 12.29 -7.62
CA VAL A 200 -6.10 13.30 -8.25
C VAL A 200 -7.45 12.72 -8.67
N THR A 201 -7.42 11.55 -9.31
CA THR A 201 -8.62 10.85 -9.83
C THR A 201 -8.63 9.39 -9.37
N PRO A 202 -9.15 9.09 -8.16
CA PRO A 202 -9.05 7.76 -7.54
C PRO A 202 -9.70 6.62 -8.35
N ASN A 203 -10.67 6.94 -9.20
CA ASN A 203 -11.41 5.97 -10.00
C ASN A 203 -10.91 5.82 -11.44
N SER A 204 -9.76 6.41 -11.81
CA SER A 204 -9.22 6.27 -13.16
C SER A 204 -8.88 4.82 -13.48
N VAL A 205 -9.55 4.27 -14.46
CA VAL A 205 -9.27 2.93 -15.01
C VAL A 205 -7.94 2.93 -15.76
N GLU A 206 -7.63 4.01 -16.47
CA GLU A 206 -6.40 4.15 -17.26
C GLU A 206 -5.16 4.12 -16.37
N ALA A 207 -5.16 4.87 -15.26
CA ALA A 207 -4.03 4.88 -14.33
C ALA A 207 -3.84 3.51 -13.65
N ARG A 208 -4.94 2.83 -13.30
CA ARG A 208 -4.88 1.47 -12.73
C ARG A 208 -4.32 0.45 -13.73
N ASN A 209 -4.79 0.48 -14.97
CA ASN A 209 -4.29 -0.41 -16.02
C ASN A 209 -2.80 -0.17 -16.29
N ALA A 210 -2.36 1.09 -16.29
CA ALA A 210 -0.95 1.42 -16.44
C ALA A 210 -0.09 0.88 -15.27
N LEU A 211 -0.57 0.96 -14.03
CA LEU A 211 0.10 0.37 -12.87
C LEU A 211 0.16 -1.16 -12.93
N GLU A 212 -0.88 -1.80 -13.43
CA GLU A 212 -0.88 -3.25 -13.65
C GLU A 212 0.17 -3.66 -14.69
N GLN A 213 0.27 -2.93 -15.82
CA GLN A 213 1.31 -3.16 -16.82
C GLN A 213 2.73 -3.01 -16.25
N ILE A 214 2.94 -2.00 -15.39
CA ILE A 214 4.22 -1.82 -14.72
C ILE A 214 4.50 -3.01 -13.79
N THR A 215 3.52 -3.45 -13.03
CA THR A 215 3.66 -4.60 -12.13
C THR A 215 4.05 -5.86 -12.90
N GLN A 216 3.40 -6.12 -14.03
CA GLN A 216 3.72 -7.24 -14.92
C GLN A 216 5.15 -7.14 -15.46
N LYS A 217 5.59 -5.96 -15.91
CA LYS A 217 6.96 -5.72 -16.39
C LYS A 217 8.00 -5.92 -15.27
N LEU A 218 7.76 -5.39 -14.08
CA LEU A 218 8.66 -5.57 -12.93
C LEU A 218 8.77 -7.04 -12.53
N THR A 219 7.66 -7.76 -12.52
CA THR A 219 7.61 -9.20 -12.25
C THR A 219 8.40 -9.97 -13.32
N GLY A 220 8.18 -9.67 -14.59
CA GLY A 220 8.94 -10.28 -15.70
C GLY A 220 10.45 -10.02 -15.60
N ASN A 221 10.85 -8.78 -15.33
CA ASN A 221 12.26 -8.43 -15.15
C ASN A 221 12.89 -9.19 -13.96
N ARG A 222 12.13 -9.34 -12.86
CA ARG A 222 12.59 -10.10 -11.68
C ARG A 222 12.81 -11.57 -12.00
N ILE A 223 11.87 -12.19 -12.72
CA ILE A 223 12.00 -13.58 -13.18
C ILE A 223 13.24 -13.74 -14.07
N GLN A 224 13.42 -12.87 -15.05
CA GLN A 224 14.60 -12.93 -15.93
C GLN A 224 15.91 -12.76 -15.19
N ALA A 225 15.96 -11.86 -14.20
CA ALA A 225 17.13 -11.67 -13.36
C ALA A 225 17.47 -12.94 -12.56
N LEU A 226 16.45 -13.60 -11.98
CA LEU A 226 16.63 -14.84 -11.23
C LEU A 226 17.06 -16.01 -12.12
N LEU A 227 16.49 -16.14 -13.33
CA LEU A 227 16.90 -17.16 -14.29
C LEU A 227 18.35 -16.94 -14.72
N LYS A 228 18.75 -15.72 -15.04
CA LYS A 228 20.13 -15.39 -15.39
C LYS A 228 21.10 -15.64 -14.24
N GLN A 229 20.71 -15.33 -13.01
CA GLN A 229 21.50 -15.63 -11.82
C GLN A 229 21.66 -17.15 -11.63
N ALA A 230 20.60 -17.92 -11.86
CA ALA A 230 20.65 -19.37 -11.79
C ALA A 230 21.59 -19.96 -12.87
N GLU A 231 21.49 -19.49 -14.11
CA GLU A 231 22.36 -19.92 -15.21
C GLU A 231 23.83 -19.57 -14.94
N SER A 232 24.12 -18.41 -14.37
CA SER A 232 25.48 -18.03 -13.98
C SER A 232 26.02 -18.94 -12.89
N ALA A 233 25.24 -19.22 -11.86
CA ALA A 233 25.62 -20.14 -10.79
C ALA A 233 25.79 -21.59 -11.30
N GLU A 234 24.98 -22.06 -12.26
CA GLU A 234 25.22 -23.36 -12.93
C GLU A 234 26.55 -23.39 -13.67
N ALA A 235 26.90 -22.33 -14.39
CA ALA A 235 28.14 -22.22 -15.12
C ALA A 235 29.39 -22.26 -14.20
N GLU A 236 29.22 -21.71 -12.98
CA GLU A 236 30.25 -21.72 -11.93
C GLU A 236 30.21 -23.00 -11.07
N GLU A 237 29.31 -23.94 -11.37
CA GLU A 237 29.06 -25.19 -10.61
C GLU A 237 28.59 -24.92 -9.16
N GLU A 238 27.99 -23.75 -8.89
CA GLU A 238 27.39 -23.38 -7.59
C GLU A 238 25.94 -23.90 -7.50
N TRP A 239 25.80 -25.22 -7.43
CA TRP A 239 24.52 -25.91 -7.63
C TRP A 239 23.41 -25.51 -6.66
N GLN A 240 23.74 -25.30 -5.36
CA GLN A 240 22.78 -24.88 -4.36
C GLN A 240 22.28 -23.44 -4.63
N ALA A 241 23.20 -22.54 -5.05
CA ALA A 241 22.85 -21.16 -5.40
C ALA A 241 21.98 -21.13 -6.66
N ALA A 242 22.31 -21.95 -7.66
CA ALA A 242 21.51 -22.10 -8.88
C ALA A 242 20.11 -22.65 -8.57
N GLN A 243 20.01 -23.71 -7.79
CA GLN A 243 18.73 -24.31 -7.38
C GLN A 243 17.86 -23.28 -6.66
N LYS A 244 18.42 -22.55 -5.68
CA LYS A 244 17.70 -21.50 -4.95
C LYS A 244 17.16 -20.43 -5.88
N SER A 245 17.94 -19.97 -6.85
CA SER A 245 17.50 -18.94 -7.81
C SER A 245 16.35 -19.43 -8.70
N TYR A 246 16.35 -20.71 -9.11
CA TYR A 246 15.21 -21.32 -9.80
C TYR A 246 13.98 -21.44 -8.91
N GLU A 247 14.14 -21.83 -7.65
CA GLU A 247 13.05 -21.89 -6.67
C GLU A 247 12.44 -20.52 -6.41
N ASP A 248 13.27 -19.48 -6.27
CA ASP A 248 12.83 -18.10 -6.11
C ASP A 248 12.03 -17.61 -7.35
N ALA A 249 12.44 -18.01 -8.57
CA ALA A 249 11.70 -17.74 -9.80
C ALA A 249 10.35 -18.48 -9.83
N LEU A 250 10.32 -19.75 -9.42
CA LEU A 250 9.10 -20.56 -9.33
C LEU A 250 8.14 -20.08 -8.24
N ALA A 251 8.63 -19.43 -7.20
CA ALA A 251 7.79 -18.79 -6.19
C ALA A 251 7.01 -17.60 -6.77
N ILE A 252 7.52 -16.97 -7.84
CA ILE A 252 6.82 -15.89 -8.54
C ILE A 252 5.82 -16.46 -9.55
N ASP A 253 6.26 -17.41 -10.39
CA ASP A 253 5.37 -18.14 -11.32
C ASP A 253 5.77 -19.63 -11.35
N ALA A 254 4.95 -20.47 -10.73
CA ALA A 254 5.17 -21.91 -10.64
C ALA A 254 5.14 -22.64 -12.00
N ARG A 255 4.68 -22.00 -13.08
CA ARG A 255 4.55 -22.61 -14.42
C ARG A 255 5.74 -22.34 -15.33
N LEU A 256 6.81 -21.74 -14.83
CA LEU A 256 8.02 -21.48 -15.61
C LEU A 256 8.76 -22.78 -15.93
N ALA A 257 8.53 -23.31 -17.12
CA ALA A 257 9.13 -24.60 -17.57
C ALA A 257 10.68 -24.58 -17.48
N ALA A 258 11.31 -23.45 -17.85
CA ALA A 258 12.77 -23.31 -17.75
C ALA A 258 13.26 -23.40 -16.30
N ALA A 259 12.55 -22.78 -15.35
CA ALA A 259 12.91 -22.84 -13.94
C ALA A 259 12.65 -24.23 -13.33
N GLN A 260 11.56 -24.90 -13.74
CA GLN A 260 11.30 -26.29 -13.32
C GLN A 260 12.41 -27.24 -13.75
N ALA A 261 12.75 -27.21 -15.04
CA ALA A 261 13.82 -28.03 -15.59
C ALA A 261 15.20 -27.70 -14.97
N GLY A 262 15.48 -26.40 -14.74
CA GLY A 262 16.68 -25.93 -14.06
C GLY A 262 16.78 -26.45 -12.63
N ARG A 263 15.72 -26.33 -11.85
CA ARG A 263 15.66 -26.84 -10.47
C ARG A 263 15.90 -28.34 -10.39
N GLU A 264 15.25 -29.12 -11.26
CA GLU A 264 15.44 -30.59 -11.30
C GLU A 264 16.89 -30.95 -11.64
N ARG A 265 17.47 -30.31 -12.64
CA ARG A 265 18.86 -30.53 -13.07
C ARG A 265 19.85 -30.15 -11.96
N THR A 266 19.66 -28.98 -11.33
CA THR A 266 20.56 -28.50 -10.28
C THR A 266 20.43 -29.29 -8.99
N ALA A 267 19.23 -29.77 -8.63
CA ALA A 267 19.02 -30.62 -7.46
C ALA A 267 19.86 -31.89 -7.50
N VAL A 268 19.92 -32.58 -8.66
CA VAL A 268 20.75 -33.75 -8.83
C VAL A 268 22.25 -33.43 -8.64
N ARG A 269 22.70 -32.32 -9.21
CA ARG A 269 24.10 -31.87 -9.10
C ARG A 269 24.45 -31.42 -7.68
N ALA A 270 23.56 -30.71 -7.00
CA ALA A 270 23.73 -30.32 -5.61
C ALA A 270 23.88 -31.51 -4.68
N ALA A 271 23.04 -32.56 -4.85
CA ALA A 271 23.11 -33.77 -4.06
C ALA A 271 24.44 -34.53 -4.28
N ILE A 272 24.91 -34.61 -5.53
CA ILE A 272 26.23 -35.22 -5.84
C ILE A 272 27.35 -34.43 -5.16
N HIS A 273 27.36 -33.13 -5.28
CA HIS A 273 28.34 -32.23 -4.66
C HIS A 273 28.39 -32.40 -3.14
N GLU A 274 27.24 -32.36 -2.49
CA GLU A 274 27.11 -32.53 -1.05
C GLU A 274 27.63 -33.88 -0.58
N GLN A 275 27.30 -34.97 -1.30
CA GLN A 275 27.77 -36.31 -0.99
C GLN A 275 29.31 -36.42 -1.13
N VAL A 276 29.86 -35.85 -2.20
CA VAL A 276 31.32 -35.87 -2.42
C VAL A 276 32.06 -35.09 -1.32
N ILE A 277 31.59 -33.85 -1.02
CA ILE A 277 32.20 -33.02 0.01
C ILE A 277 32.08 -33.68 1.40
N SER A 278 30.92 -34.24 1.74
CA SER A 278 30.74 -34.94 3.02
C SER A 278 31.73 -36.08 3.25
N ILE A 279 32.19 -36.77 2.17
CA ILE A 279 33.19 -37.82 2.29
C ILE A 279 34.60 -37.23 2.35
N ILE A 280 34.88 -36.18 1.57
CA ILE A 280 36.20 -35.51 1.58
C ILE A 280 36.49 -34.90 2.96
N ASP A 281 35.50 -34.30 3.58
CA ASP A 281 35.63 -33.67 4.90
C ASP A 281 35.74 -34.66 6.05
N HIS A 282 35.29 -35.92 5.83
CA HIS A 282 35.30 -37.00 6.82
C HIS A 282 35.92 -38.30 6.24
N PRO A 283 37.20 -38.28 5.82
CA PRO A 283 37.83 -39.40 5.11
C PRO A 283 37.96 -40.68 5.97
N GLU A 284 37.94 -40.55 7.30
CA GLU A 284 37.95 -41.68 8.23
C GLU A 284 36.72 -42.60 8.08
N ARG A 285 35.63 -42.13 7.48
CA ARG A 285 34.42 -42.94 7.17
C ARG A 285 34.73 -44.02 6.13
N LEU A 286 35.72 -43.79 5.26
CA LEU A 286 36.17 -44.75 4.24
C LEU A 286 36.89 -45.95 4.86
N TYR A 287 37.25 -45.91 6.14
CA TYR A 287 37.88 -47.05 6.83
C TYR A 287 36.85 -48.12 7.24
N ASP A 288 35.56 -47.82 7.17
CA ASP A 288 34.51 -48.84 7.27
C ASP A 288 34.31 -49.52 5.90
N PRO A 289 34.40 -50.88 5.81
CA PRO A 289 34.30 -51.58 4.54
C PRO A 289 33.00 -51.30 3.76
N LYS A 290 31.88 -51.18 4.47
CA LYS A 290 30.58 -50.90 3.84
C LYS A 290 30.57 -49.54 3.20
N THR A 291 31.01 -48.49 3.95
CA THR A 291 31.09 -47.12 3.44
C THR A 291 32.06 -47.03 2.26
N TYR A 292 33.18 -47.78 2.29
CA TYR A 292 34.11 -47.85 1.17
C TYR A 292 33.48 -48.42 -0.10
N ASP A 293 32.79 -49.55 -0.01
CA ASP A 293 32.13 -50.19 -1.14
C ASP A 293 30.99 -49.35 -1.72
N GLU A 294 30.20 -48.70 -0.84
CA GLU A 294 29.16 -47.75 -1.24
C GLU A 294 29.76 -46.55 -1.98
N THR A 295 30.88 -46.01 -1.49
CA THR A 295 31.58 -44.87 -2.11
C THR A 295 32.18 -45.27 -3.45
N GLN A 296 32.75 -46.49 -3.57
CA GLN A 296 33.28 -47.01 -4.84
C GLN A 296 32.14 -47.09 -5.88
N THR A 297 31.02 -47.68 -5.51
CA THR A 297 29.84 -47.78 -6.39
C THR A 297 29.32 -46.39 -6.82
N PHE A 298 29.33 -45.43 -5.90
CA PHE A 298 28.98 -44.05 -6.18
C PHE A 298 29.95 -43.41 -7.18
N LEU A 299 31.25 -43.53 -6.97
CA LEU A 299 32.29 -43.03 -7.89
C LEU A 299 32.14 -43.62 -9.29
N ASP A 300 31.92 -44.93 -9.43
CA ASP A 300 31.77 -45.59 -10.71
C ASP A 300 30.55 -45.05 -11.47
N ARG A 301 29.44 -44.82 -10.76
CA ARG A 301 28.25 -44.24 -11.33
C ARG A 301 28.47 -42.79 -11.81
N ILE A 302 29.17 -41.95 -11.01
CA ILE A 302 29.40 -40.54 -11.38
C ILE A 302 30.47 -40.46 -12.49
N ASN A 303 31.43 -41.38 -12.51
CA ASN A 303 32.43 -41.46 -13.59
C ASN A 303 31.84 -41.78 -14.96
N ALA A 304 30.65 -42.36 -15.02
CA ALA A 304 29.91 -42.61 -16.25
C ALA A 304 29.26 -41.31 -16.84
N PHE A 305 29.19 -40.19 -16.09
CA PHE A 305 28.64 -38.93 -16.63
C PHE A 305 29.59 -38.34 -17.67
N SER A 306 29.03 -37.96 -18.81
CA SER A 306 29.78 -37.38 -19.93
C SER A 306 30.24 -35.93 -19.67
N ASN A 307 29.49 -35.17 -18.89
CA ASN A 307 29.82 -33.80 -18.54
C ASN A 307 29.82 -33.59 -17.01
N LYS A 308 31.01 -33.65 -16.43
CA LYS A 308 31.21 -33.54 -14.97
C LYS A 308 31.41 -32.07 -14.51
N GLY A 309 31.93 -31.23 -15.39
CA GLY A 309 32.41 -29.91 -15.03
C GLY A 309 33.80 -29.95 -14.35
N LEU A 310 34.35 -28.76 -14.15
CA LEU A 310 35.72 -28.64 -13.64
C LEU A 310 35.79 -28.88 -12.12
N VAL A 311 34.81 -28.34 -11.38
CA VAL A 311 34.75 -28.42 -9.90
C VAL A 311 34.52 -29.88 -9.49
N LEU A 312 33.50 -30.53 -10.05
CA LEU A 312 33.23 -31.95 -9.75
C LEU A 312 34.41 -32.85 -10.15
N SER A 313 35.07 -32.60 -11.28
CA SER A 313 36.22 -33.38 -11.70
C SER A 313 37.38 -33.31 -10.69
N LYS A 314 37.69 -32.15 -10.15
CA LYS A 314 38.67 -31.95 -9.07
C LYS A 314 38.27 -32.67 -7.78
N GLN A 315 37.01 -32.57 -7.40
CA GLN A 315 36.49 -33.27 -6.22
C GLN A 315 36.55 -34.78 -6.34
N LEU A 316 36.20 -35.35 -7.50
CA LEU A 316 36.29 -36.78 -7.76
C LEU A 316 37.73 -37.25 -7.75
N ALA A 317 38.68 -36.47 -8.26
CA ALA A 317 40.10 -36.79 -8.18
C ALA A 317 40.59 -36.79 -6.71
N ALA A 318 40.18 -35.81 -5.91
CA ALA A 318 40.52 -35.80 -4.49
C ALA A 318 39.91 -36.97 -3.73
N LEU A 319 38.64 -37.30 -3.99
CA LEU A 319 37.97 -38.46 -3.39
C LEU A 319 38.64 -39.78 -3.81
N GLY A 320 39.02 -39.92 -5.09
CA GLY A 320 39.78 -41.07 -5.57
C GLY A 320 41.10 -41.26 -4.83
N GLY A 321 41.85 -40.17 -4.61
CA GLY A 321 43.09 -40.22 -3.81
C GLY A 321 42.84 -40.61 -2.35
N LEU A 322 41.73 -40.22 -1.75
CA LEU A 322 41.34 -40.66 -0.39
C LEU A 322 40.97 -42.15 -0.37
N MET A 323 40.25 -42.60 -1.39
CA MET A 323 39.92 -44.04 -1.56
C MET A 323 41.18 -44.91 -1.72
N GLU A 324 42.14 -44.48 -2.53
CA GLU A 324 43.42 -45.17 -2.68
C GLU A 324 44.18 -45.28 -1.33
N LYS A 325 44.23 -44.19 -0.58
CA LYS A 325 44.84 -44.18 0.77
C LYS A 325 44.11 -45.13 1.71
N ALA A 326 42.78 -45.15 1.72
CA ALA A 326 41.95 -45.99 2.56
C ALA A 326 42.08 -47.49 2.21
N ALA A 327 42.39 -47.81 0.93
CA ALA A 327 42.62 -49.18 0.46
C ALA A 327 44.02 -49.71 0.78
N LYS A 328 45.00 -48.82 0.93
CA LYS A 328 46.42 -49.18 1.10
C LYS A 328 46.69 -49.76 2.49
N PRO A 329 47.18 -50.98 2.63
CA PRO A 329 47.55 -51.54 3.94
C PRO A 329 48.67 -50.76 4.62
N VAL A 330 48.58 -50.67 5.92
CA VAL A 330 49.51 -49.96 6.82
C VAL A 330 50.18 -51.04 7.71
N ARG A 331 51.49 -50.95 7.92
CA ARG A 331 52.21 -51.83 8.85
C ARG A 331 51.87 -51.49 10.27
N VAL A 332 51.49 -52.49 11.06
CA VAL A 332 51.21 -52.44 12.48
C VAL A 332 52.05 -53.49 13.19
N ARG A 333 52.76 -53.08 14.21
CA ARG A 333 53.57 -53.94 15.04
C ARG A 333 52.81 -54.32 16.30
N LEU A 334 52.58 -55.59 16.53
CA LEU A 334 51.96 -56.16 17.70
C LEU A 334 53.01 -56.76 18.62
N GLN A 335 52.88 -56.46 19.92
CA GLN A 335 53.78 -57.07 20.94
C GLN A 335 52.97 -57.84 21.99
N SER A 336 53.46 -59.05 22.34
CA SER A 336 52.84 -59.88 23.33
C SER A 336 53.96 -60.58 24.19
N ASP A 337 53.62 -61.57 25.01
CA ASP A 337 54.53 -62.27 25.91
C ASP A 337 54.82 -63.76 25.52
N ASN A 338 54.40 -64.12 24.33
CA ASN A 338 54.52 -65.52 23.80
C ASN A 338 53.75 -66.53 24.69
N GLN A 339 52.90 -66.12 25.61
CA GLN A 339 52.05 -66.93 26.47
C GLN A 339 50.53 -66.56 26.35
N THR A 340 50.29 -65.42 25.83
CA THR A 340 48.96 -64.91 25.52
C THR A 340 48.57 -65.25 24.09
N GLU A 341 47.50 -65.99 23.88
CA GLU A 341 46.94 -66.27 22.58
C GLU A 341 46.19 -65.05 22.08
N VAL A 342 46.61 -64.43 21.01
CA VAL A 342 46.01 -63.15 20.49
C VAL A 342 45.17 -63.45 19.29
N THR A 343 43.98 -62.85 19.27
CA THR A 343 43.03 -62.83 18.15
C THR A 343 42.64 -61.37 17.84
N ILE A 344 42.66 -60.94 16.58
CA ILE A 344 42.15 -59.71 16.13
C ILE A 344 40.83 -59.97 15.42
N TYR A 345 39.71 -59.30 15.91
CA TYR A 345 38.41 -59.36 15.25
C TYR A 345 38.53 -58.88 13.81
N LYS A 346 37.87 -59.56 12.87
CA LYS A 346 37.89 -59.32 11.42
C LYS A 346 39.21 -59.66 10.71
N VAL A 347 40.30 -60.01 11.44
CA VAL A 347 41.58 -60.43 10.84
C VAL A 347 41.78 -61.92 11.03
N GLY A 348 41.67 -62.42 12.26
CA GLY A 348 41.82 -63.82 12.58
C GLY A 348 42.62 -64.07 13.84
N LYS A 349 42.86 -65.39 14.10
CA LYS A 349 43.66 -65.86 15.23
C LYS A 349 45.12 -65.79 14.86
N LEU A 350 45.91 -65.06 15.66
CA LEU A 350 47.37 -64.87 15.40
C LEU A 350 48.25 -65.82 16.20
N GLY A 351 47.68 -66.40 17.28
CA GLY A 351 48.41 -67.34 18.15
C GLY A 351 49.33 -66.67 19.16
N TYR A 352 50.42 -67.29 19.48
CA TYR A 352 51.43 -66.88 20.47
C TYR A 352 52.63 -66.23 19.77
N PHE A 353 53.07 -65.10 20.18
CA PHE A 353 54.23 -64.38 19.65
C PHE A 353 54.77 -63.35 20.67
N THR A 354 56.02 -62.92 20.48
CA THR A 354 56.63 -61.83 21.19
C THR A 354 56.52 -60.49 20.43
N ASP A 355 56.76 -60.60 19.11
CA ASP A 355 56.67 -59.45 18.19
C ASP A 355 56.18 -60.00 16.84
N LEU A 356 55.19 -59.28 16.24
CA LEU A 356 54.58 -59.69 14.97
C LEU A 356 54.19 -58.39 14.16
N GLU A 357 54.65 -58.37 12.91
CA GLU A 357 54.23 -57.31 11.97
C GLU A 357 53.06 -57.82 11.12
N LEU A 358 52.05 -56.94 10.98
CA LEU A 358 50.91 -57.19 10.15
C LEU A 358 50.67 -55.99 9.21
N GLU A 359 50.16 -56.26 8.05
CA GLU A 359 49.66 -55.29 7.13
C GLU A 359 48.09 -55.21 7.27
N LEU A 360 47.59 -54.14 7.85
CA LEU A 360 46.17 -53.96 8.06
C LEU A 360 45.68 -52.76 7.25
N ARG A 361 44.44 -52.83 6.66
CA ARG A 361 43.81 -51.66 6.08
C ARG A 361 43.50 -50.64 7.16
N PRO A 362 43.48 -49.37 6.84
CA PRO A 362 42.98 -48.34 7.78
C PRO A 362 41.61 -48.74 8.36
N GLY A 363 41.43 -48.57 9.67
CA GLY A 363 40.20 -48.98 10.34
C GLY A 363 40.34 -49.12 11.85
N ARG A 364 39.25 -49.48 12.50
CA ARG A 364 39.22 -49.81 13.94
C ARG A 364 39.27 -51.30 14.14
N TYR A 365 40.18 -51.71 15.00
CA TYR A 365 40.44 -53.11 15.31
C TYR A 365 40.35 -53.36 16.82
N VAL A 366 40.00 -54.58 17.16
CA VAL A 366 39.98 -55.06 18.53
C VAL A 366 40.83 -56.32 18.62
N ALA A 367 41.88 -56.23 19.37
CA ALA A 367 42.70 -57.39 19.71
C ALA A 367 42.26 -57.96 21.06
N VAL A 368 42.04 -59.21 21.15
CA VAL A 368 41.76 -60.01 22.37
C VAL A 368 42.86 -60.96 22.66
N GLY A 369 43.43 -60.89 23.87
CA GLY A 369 44.45 -61.79 24.36
C GLY A 369 43.90 -62.71 25.46
N ILE A 370 44.05 -64.03 25.28
CA ILE A 370 43.56 -65.07 26.21
C ILE A 370 44.77 -65.84 26.73
N ARG A 371 44.82 -66.06 28.04
CA ARG A 371 45.85 -66.86 28.71
C ARG A 371 45.25 -67.66 29.89
N ALA A 372 45.48 -68.93 29.97
CA ALA A 372 44.97 -69.79 31.05
C ALA A 372 45.42 -69.29 32.42
N GLY A 373 44.44 -69.06 33.34
CA GLY A 373 44.70 -68.54 34.68
C GLY A 373 44.81 -66.97 34.78
N TYR A 374 44.60 -66.30 33.73
CA TYR A 374 44.64 -64.83 33.67
C TYR A 374 43.33 -64.21 33.11
N GLN A 375 43.09 -63.01 33.42
CA GLN A 375 41.96 -62.24 32.85
C GLN A 375 42.24 -61.94 31.38
N ASP A 376 41.22 -62.08 30.54
CA ASP A 376 41.34 -61.73 29.13
C ASP A 376 41.60 -60.25 28.98
N VAL A 377 42.48 -59.85 28.07
CA VAL A 377 42.77 -58.49 27.73
C VAL A 377 42.09 -58.12 26.41
N ARG A 378 41.44 -56.96 26.35
CA ARG A 378 40.88 -56.39 25.14
C ARG A 378 41.54 -55.05 24.87
N THR A 379 42.16 -54.90 23.71
CA THR A 379 42.83 -53.69 23.28
C THR A 379 42.20 -53.21 21.98
N GLU A 380 41.63 -52.03 22.03
CA GLU A 380 41.07 -51.33 20.85
C GLU A 380 42.16 -50.42 20.28
N PHE A 381 42.38 -50.48 18.98
CA PHE A 381 43.33 -49.62 18.30
C PHE A 381 42.82 -49.21 16.94
N GLN A 382 43.29 -48.04 16.45
CA GLN A 382 42.93 -47.49 15.16
C GLN A 382 44.16 -47.47 14.26
N VAL A 383 44.01 -47.98 13.05
CA VAL A 383 45.03 -47.93 12.01
C VAL A 383 44.64 -46.79 11.04
N ALA A 384 45.55 -45.85 10.81
CA ALA A 384 45.36 -44.74 9.88
C ALA A 384 46.56 -44.60 8.92
N PRO A 385 46.33 -44.13 7.68
CA PRO A 385 47.35 -44.13 6.61
C PRO A 385 48.60 -43.30 6.93
N ASP A 386 48.44 -42.19 7.63
CA ASP A 386 49.50 -41.19 7.83
C ASP A 386 50.07 -41.22 9.25
N GLN A 387 49.87 -42.31 10.01
CA GLN A 387 50.44 -42.49 11.37
C GLN A 387 51.81 -43.20 11.32
N PRO A 388 52.74 -42.80 12.20
CA PRO A 388 53.98 -43.55 12.36
C PRO A 388 53.70 -45.01 12.79
N GLU A 389 54.67 -45.91 12.61
CA GLU A 389 54.56 -47.34 12.98
C GLU A 389 53.92 -47.49 14.37
N GLN A 390 52.73 -48.04 14.43
CA GLN A 390 51.95 -48.16 15.66
C GLN A 390 52.32 -49.47 16.34
N ILE A 391 52.81 -49.39 17.59
CA ILE A 391 53.04 -50.56 18.41
C ILE A 391 51.84 -50.84 19.28
N VAL A 392 51.15 -51.93 19.08
CA VAL A 392 49.95 -52.33 19.87
C VAL A 392 50.37 -53.47 20.78
N ARG A 393 50.24 -53.27 22.11
CA ARG A 393 50.57 -54.32 23.10
C ARG A 393 49.33 -55.07 23.54
N VAL A 394 49.34 -56.38 23.47
CA VAL A 394 48.23 -57.27 23.85
C VAL A 394 48.81 -58.41 24.72
N ARG A 395 48.64 -58.23 26.05
CA ARG A 395 49.23 -59.18 27.05
C ARG A 395 48.25 -59.36 28.21
N ALA A 396 47.92 -60.65 28.49
CA ALA A 396 47.12 -61.03 29.65
C ALA A 396 48.07 -61.22 30.84
N ASP A 397 48.22 -60.22 31.72
CA ASP A 397 49.16 -60.16 32.85
C ASP A 397 48.51 -60.14 34.21
N ARG A 398 47.16 -60.04 34.34
CA ARG A 398 46.44 -60.04 35.57
C ARG A 398 45.90 -61.44 35.90
N PRO A 399 46.48 -62.14 36.96
CA PRO A 399 45.98 -63.44 37.37
C PRO A 399 44.51 -63.38 37.78
N VAL A 400 43.77 -64.46 37.45
CA VAL A 400 42.42 -64.67 38.02
C VAL A 400 42.63 -65.22 39.44
N THR A 401 42.29 -64.38 40.46
CA THR A 401 42.32 -64.82 41.85
C THR A 401 41.16 -65.78 42.09
N PRO A 402 41.37 -67.02 42.50
CA PRO A 402 40.28 -67.95 42.84
C PRO A 402 39.50 -67.31 44.01
N ARG A 403 38.18 -67.25 43.91
CA ARG A 403 37.33 -66.96 45.07
C ARG A 403 37.27 -68.10 45.99
#